data_68ec8f7a752c9fc94b7e032427219927
#
_entry.id   68ec8f7a752c9fc94b7e032427219927
#
_cell.length_a   1.000
_cell.length_b   1.000
_cell.length_c   1.000
_cell.angle_alpha   90.00
_cell.angle_beta   90.00
_cell.angle_gamma   90.00
#
_symmetry.space_group_name_H-M   'P 1'
#
loop_
_entity.id
_entity.type
_entity.pdbx_description
1 polymer ?
#
loop_
_entity_poly.entity_id
_entity_poly.type
_entity_poly.pdbx_seq_one_letter_code
_entity_poly.pdbx_strand_id
1 'polypeptide(L)'
;MRYTGLINRYRDYLPISDDTRIISLGEGNTPLIRLKNIPKLIGKDVDIYVKYEGLNPTGSFKDRGMTMAVTKAVEEGSKAIICASTGNTSAAAAAYAARAGIKAFVLIPEGKIAMGKLAQAMMYGAITLQIRGNFDDGMELVKQVASQAPVTIVNSVNPYRLQGQKTAAFEIVEELGRAPDYHCLPVGNAGNITAHWIGYCEYSTPAGHKPTDSCSFCNGHCRFTGGPMNGSRPKMIGYQAAGSAPFMRGEAVKNPETVATAIRIGNPQSWTQALKVQEESGGWFDELSDQEILDMQRQLAMYEGIFCEPASAASIGGAIRDIKSGRIPEGSTIVCTLTGNGLKDPDTAIAQCNNTAVLKTIDA
;
A
#
# COMPACT_ATOMS: atom_id res chain seq x y z
N MET A 1 -0.26 -10.09 25.44
CA MET A 1 0.83 -10.81 24.69
C MET A 1 1.61 -9.77 23.89
N ARG A 2 2.95 -9.89 23.80
CA ARG A 2 3.77 -8.94 23.01
C ARG A 2 3.48 -9.13 21.52
N TYR A 3 3.27 -8.05 20.76
CA TYR A 3 3.15 -8.12 19.32
C TYR A 3 4.47 -8.56 18.66
N THR A 4 4.42 -9.50 17.73
CA THR A 4 5.59 -10.10 17.08
C THR A 4 5.48 -10.16 15.54
N GLY A 5 4.63 -9.31 14.97
CA GLY A 5 4.36 -9.21 13.54
C GLY A 5 3.03 -9.81 13.13
N LEU A 6 2.59 -9.41 11.95
CA LEU A 6 1.25 -9.73 11.43
C LEU A 6 1.05 -11.22 11.17
N ILE A 7 2.10 -11.96 10.76
CA ILE A 7 1.98 -13.40 10.47
C ILE A 7 1.62 -14.16 11.75
N ASN A 8 2.28 -13.84 12.87
CA ASN A 8 1.97 -14.49 14.14
C ASN A 8 0.57 -14.13 14.65
N ARG A 9 0.13 -12.87 14.47
CA ARG A 9 -1.19 -12.41 14.91
C ARG A 9 -2.32 -13.06 14.10
N TYR A 10 -2.16 -13.19 12.80
CA TYR A 10 -3.20 -13.64 11.88
C TYR A 10 -2.90 -15.00 11.26
N ARG A 11 -2.20 -15.86 12.00
CA ARG A 11 -1.73 -17.16 11.55
C ARG A 11 -2.81 -18.02 10.90
N ASP A 12 -4.01 -18.03 11.49
CA ASP A 12 -5.14 -18.81 11.01
C ASP A 12 -5.72 -18.35 9.66
N TYR A 13 -5.44 -17.11 9.29
CA TYR A 13 -5.90 -16.48 8.05
C TYR A 13 -4.85 -16.46 6.94
N LEU A 14 -3.64 -16.92 7.22
CA LEU A 14 -2.51 -16.82 6.30
C LEU A 14 -2.04 -18.20 5.83
N PRO A 15 -1.54 -18.31 4.57
CA PRO A 15 -1.13 -19.59 3.97
C PRO A 15 0.23 -20.07 4.50
N ILE A 16 0.31 -20.36 5.79
CA ILE A 16 1.49 -20.86 6.49
C ILE A 16 1.17 -22.15 7.26
N SER A 17 2.18 -22.94 7.58
CA SER A 17 2.11 -24.11 8.44
C SER A 17 2.78 -23.85 9.79
N ASP A 18 2.69 -24.82 10.70
CA ASP A 18 3.36 -24.71 12.01
C ASP A 18 4.88 -24.71 11.89
N ASP A 19 5.43 -25.37 10.86
CA ASP A 19 6.86 -25.47 10.57
C ASP A 19 7.39 -24.27 9.78
N THR A 20 6.52 -23.35 9.33
CA THR A 20 6.93 -22.19 8.54
C THR A 20 7.85 -21.28 9.35
N ARG A 21 9.10 -21.08 8.89
CA ARG A 21 10.04 -20.11 9.45
C ARG A 21 9.58 -18.69 9.11
N ILE A 22 9.02 -18.00 10.09
CA ILE A 22 8.50 -16.63 9.91
C ILE A 22 9.63 -15.62 9.82
N ILE A 23 9.62 -14.82 8.78
CA ILE A 23 10.54 -13.70 8.56
C ILE A 23 9.79 -12.40 8.86
N SER A 24 10.05 -11.80 10.01
CA SER A 24 9.34 -10.59 10.48
C SER A 24 10.31 -9.55 11.05
N LEU A 25 9.94 -8.29 10.89
CA LEU A 25 10.54 -7.10 11.51
C LEU A 25 9.55 -6.42 12.49
N GLY A 26 8.41 -7.08 12.78
CA GLY A 26 7.35 -6.54 13.63
C GLY A 26 6.38 -5.64 12.90
N GLU A 27 6.26 -5.80 11.58
CA GLU A 27 5.33 -5.08 10.70
C GLU A 27 3.86 -5.35 11.08
N GLY A 28 3.00 -4.39 10.70
CA GLY A 28 1.59 -4.37 11.09
C GLY A 28 1.36 -3.67 12.43
N ASN A 29 0.18 -3.80 12.98
CA ASN A 29 -0.27 -3.08 14.18
C ASN A 29 -0.03 -1.56 14.06
N THR A 30 -0.22 -1.04 12.86
CA THR A 30 -0.09 0.38 12.58
C THR A 30 -1.26 1.15 13.15
N PRO A 31 -1.07 2.39 13.61
CA PRO A 31 -2.16 3.12 14.25
C PRO A 31 -3.29 3.48 13.27
N LEU A 32 -4.51 3.44 13.79
CA LEU A 32 -5.71 4.00 13.18
C LEU A 32 -6.03 5.32 13.89
N ILE A 33 -5.69 6.44 13.27
CA ILE A 33 -5.76 7.76 13.91
C ILE A 33 -7.03 8.48 13.47
N ARG A 34 -7.91 8.85 14.41
CA ARG A 34 -9.06 9.70 14.13
C ARG A 34 -8.60 11.14 13.92
N LEU A 35 -8.93 11.73 12.78
CA LEU A 35 -8.65 13.14 12.50
C LEU A 35 -9.57 14.04 13.34
N LYS A 36 -9.02 15.14 13.85
CA LYS A 36 -9.74 16.05 14.76
C LYS A 36 -9.98 17.42 14.17
N ASN A 37 -9.05 17.92 13.39
CA ASN A 37 -9.05 19.30 12.91
C ASN A 37 -9.58 19.41 11.48
N ILE A 38 -9.21 18.51 10.59
CA ILE A 38 -9.69 18.52 9.21
C ILE A 38 -11.23 18.41 9.11
N PRO A 39 -11.93 17.50 9.82
CA PRO A 39 -13.40 17.46 9.81
C PRO A 39 -14.03 18.79 10.23
N LYS A 40 -13.47 19.48 11.24
CA LYS A 40 -13.93 20.81 11.65
C LYS A 40 -13.72 21.87 10.58
N LEU A 41 -12.57 21.83 9.91
CA LEU A 41 -12.25 22.79 8.84
C LEU A 41 -13.17 22.66 7.62
N ILE A 42 -13.63 21.44 7.32
CA ILE A 42 -14.57 21.22 6.22
C ILE A 42 -16.03 21.47 6.62
N GLY A 43 -16.31 21.61 7.93
CA GLY A 43 -17.65 21.90 8.46
C GLY A 43 -18.67 20.79 8.20
N LYS A 44 -18.24 19.51 8.26
CA LYS A 44 -19.06 18.33 7.99
C LYS A 44 -19.03 17.36 9.15
N ASP A 45 -20.19 16.79 9.48
CA ASP A 45 -20.30 15.76 10.51
C ASP A 45 -19.93 14.40 9.92
N VAL A 46 -18.65 14.07 10.01
CA VAL A 46 -18.06 12.80 9.54
C VAL A 46 -16.93 12.36 10.45
N ASP A 47 -16.79 11.04 10.60
CA ASP A 47 -15.66 10.42 11.28
C ASP A 47 -14.60 9.98 10.26
N ILE A 48 -13.50 10.72 10.18
CA ILE A 48 -12.38 10.38 9.30
C ILE A 48 -11.25 9.80 10.12
N TYR A 49 -10.82 8.59 9.75
CA TYR A 49 -9.66 7.92 10.31
C TYR A 49 -8.58 7.75 9.24
N VAL A 50 -7.34 7.74 9.66
CA VAL A 50 -6.21 7.38 8.79
C VAL A 50 -5.54 6.11 9.32
N LYS A 51 -5.42 5.10 8.48
CA LYS A 51 -4.59 3.92 8.74
C LYS A 51 -3.17 4.23 8.31
N TYR A 52 -2.29 4.53 9.29
CA TYR A 52 -0.97 5.08 9.00
C TYR A 52 0.08 3.98 8.77
N GLU A 53 0.08 3.44 7.56
CA GLU A 53 1.01 2.39 7.11
C GLU A 53 2.47 2.89 6.98
N GLY A 54 2.69 4.19 6.98
CA GLY A 54 4.01 4.80 7.01
C GLY A 54 4.81 4.53 8.29
N LEU A 55 4.19 3.94 9.32
CA LEU A 55 4.85 3.53 10.56
C LEU A 55 5.27 2.04 10.58
N ASN A 56 5.13 1.33 9.49
CA ASN A 56 5.77 0.03 9.31
C ASN A 56 7.32 0.16 9.31
N PRO A 57 8.06 -0.91 9.58
CA PRO A 57 9.53 -0.89 9.74
C PRO A 57 10.32 -0.20 8.63
N THR A 58 9.94 -0.37 7.35
CA THR A 58 10.61 0.31 6.23
C THR A 58 9.91 1.58 5.77
N GLY A 59 8.89 2.03 6.50
CA GLY A 59 8.18 3.26 6.25
C GLY A 59 7.04 3.16 5.25
N SER A 60 6.51 1.96 4.94
CA SER A 60 5.35 1.82 4.06
C SER A 60 4.58 0.50 4.23
N PHE A 61 3.35 0.45 3.68
CA PHE A 61 2.51 -0.75 3.64
C PHE A 61 3.15 -1.95 2.93
N LYS A 62 4.23 -1.74 2.17
CA LYS A 62 4.93 -2.81 1.46
C LYS A 62 5.46 -3.88 2.40
N ASP A 63 5.74 -3.54 3.63
CA ASP A 63 6.22 -4.46 4.66
C ASP A 63 5.26 -5.61 4.92
N ARG A 64 3.95 -5.32 4.94
CA ARG A 64 2.92 -6.35 5.13
C ARG A 64 2.97 -7.44 4.05
N GLY A 65 3.07 -7.03 2.80
CA GLY A 65 3.19 -7.98 1.70
C GLY A 65 4.55 -8.67 1.66
N MET A 66 5.60 -7.95 2.05
CA MET A 66 6.96 -8.46 1.92
C MET A 66 7.30 -9.49 2.99
N THR A 67 6.81 -9.34 4.23
CA THR A 67 6.96 -10.37 5.26
C THR A 67 6.43 -11.72 4.78
N MET A 68 5.22 -11.73 4.16
CA MET A 68 4.63 -12.96 3.61
C MET A 68 5.40 -13.49 2.40
N ALA A 69 5.74 -12.63 1.44
CA ALA A 69 6.43 -13.05 0.22
C ALA A 69 7.81 -13.64 0.52
N VAL A 70 8.57 -13.04 1.44
CA VAL A 70 9.90 -13.53 1.82
C VAL A 70 9.81 -14.78 2.71
N THR A 71 8.83 -14.85 3.62
CA THR A 71 8.56 -16.06 4.41
C THR A 71 8.31 -17.26 3.49
N LYS A 72 7.44 -17.10 2.49
CA LYS A 72 7.13 -18.16 1.51
C LYS A 72 8.31 -18.46 0.60
N ALA A 73 9.05 -17.46 0.14
CA ALA A 73 10.26 -17.68 -0.65
C ALA A 73 11.29 -18.54 0.08
N VAL A 74 11.50 -18.29 1.37
CA VAL A 74 12.40 -19.11 2.22
C VAL A 74 11.86 -20.52 2.40
N GLU A 75 10.57 -20.68 2.65
CA GLU A 75 9.89 -21.97 2.78
C GLU A 75 10.01 -22.80 1.49
N GLU A 76 9.92 -22.16 0.33
CA GLU A 76 10.06 -22.75 -1.00
C GLU A 76 11.55 -22.97 -1.41
N GLY A 77 12.51 -22.66 -0.53
CA GLY A 77 13.94 -22.92 -0.73
C GLY A 77 14.68 -21.88 -1.57
N SER A 78 14.10 -20.70 -1.82
CA SER A 78 14.74 -19.62 -2.57
C SER A 78 16.00 -19.12 -1.87
N LYS A 79 17.06 -18.89 -2.65
CA LYS A 79 18.35 -18.35 -2.18
C LYS A 79 18.46 -16.84 -2.33
N ALA A 80 17.53 -16.26 -3.09
CA ALA A 80 17.44 -14.84 -3.31
C ALA A 80 16.01 -14.45 -3.67
N ILE A 81 15.72 -13.15 -3.54
CA ILE A 81 14.53 -12.53 -4.10
C ILE A 81 14.92 -11.45 -5.12
N ILE A 82 14.03 -11.16 -6.05
CA ILE A 82 14.24 -10.15 -7.09
C ILE A 82 13.01 -9.29 -7.28
N CYS A 83 13.21 -8.00 -7.49
CA CYS A 83 12.15 -7.08 -7.87
C CYS A 83 12.63 -5.98 -8.83
N ALA A 84 11.73 -5.50 -9.69
CA ALA A 84 11.89 -4.29 -10.46
C ALA A 84 11.18 -3.14 -9.72
N SER A 85 11.94 -2.25 -9.07
CA SER A 85 11.37 -1.10 -8.32
C SER A 85 12.46 -0.15 -7.86
N THR A 86 12.16 1.15 -7.87
CA THR A 86 13.04 2.21 -7.32
C THR A 86 12.53 2.80 -6.00
N GLY A 87 11.43 2.25 -5.43
CA GLY A 87 10.74 2.88 -4.29
C GLY A 87 10.46 1.94 -3.12
N ASN A 88 9.25 2.06 -2.55
CA ASN A 88 8.86 1.33 -1.34
C ASN A 88 9.02 -0.19 -1.44
N THR A 89 8.82 -0.77 -2.64
CA THR A 89 8.95 -2.23 -2.83
C THR A 89 10.40 -2.67 -2.69
N SER A 90 11.36 -1.96 -3.28
CA SER A 90 12.79 -2.31 -3.19
C SER A 90 13.31 -2.16 -1.76
N ALA A 91 12.91 -1.13 -1.04
CA ALA A 91 13.27 -0.93 0.37
C ALA A 91 12.76 -2.09 1.25
N ALA A 92 11.48 -2.45 1.12
CA ALA A 92 10.93 -3.57 1.86
C ALA A 92 11.59 -4.91 1.46
N ALA A 93 11.77 -5.19 0.15
CA ALA A 93 12.41 -6.41 -0.33
C ALA A 93 13.81 -6.58 0.27
N ALA A 94 14.63 -5.53 0.24
CA ALA A 94 15.97 -5.54 0.81
C ALA A 94 15.98 -5.82 2.31
N ALA A 95 15.11 -5.15 3.07
CA ALA A 95 15.01 -5.30 4.52
C ALA A 95 14.64 -6.74 4.94
N TYR A 96 13.60 -7.30 4.30
CA TYR A 96 13.14 -8.65 4.65
C TYR A 96 14.08 -9.75 4.13
N ALA A 97 14.76 -9.54 2.99
CA ALA A 97 15.83 -10.43 2.53
C ALA A 97 17.01 -10.44 3.51
N ALA A 98 17.45 -9.26 3.96
CA ALA A 98 18.49 -9.15 4.98
C ALA A 98 18.08 -9.88 6.27
N ARG A 99 16.83 -9.70 6.72
CA ARG A 99 16.28 -10.40 7.89
C ARG A 99 16.25 -11.92 7.72
N ALA A 100 15.98 -12.38 6.50
CA ALA A 100 15.95 -13.81 6.15
C ALA A 100 17.35 -14.44 6.00
N GLY A 101 18.38 -13.64 5.80
CA GLY A 101 19.74 -14.07 5.46
C GLY A 101 19.89 -14.52 4.00
N ILE A 102 19.05 -14.01 3.10
CA ILE A 102 19.11 -14.25 1.64
C ILE A 102 19.43 -12.96 0.89
N LYS A 103 19.80 -13.08 -0.39
CA LYS A 103 20.12 -11.91 -1.22
C LYS A 103 18.85 -11.24 -1.78
N ALA A 104 18.89 -9.92 -1.92
CA ALA A 104 17.90 -9.16 -2.68
C ALA A 104 18.54 -8.54 -3.92
N PHE A 105 17.93 -8.78 -5.08
CA PHE A 105 18.28 -8.12 -6.33
C PHE A 105 17.20 -7.08 -6.67
N VAL A 106 17.63 -5.84 -6.95
CA VAL A 106 16.77 -4.74 -7.33
C VAL A 106 17.13 -4.28 -8.73
N LEU A 107 16.22 -4.46 -9.68
CA LEU A 107 16.40 -4.00 -11.05
C LEU A 107 15.79 -2.61 -11.23
N ILE A 108 16.53 -1.73 -11.89
CA ILE A 108 16.14 -0.35 -12.15
C ILE A 108 16.50 0.04 -13.59
N PRO A 109 15.69 0.85 -14.27
CA PRO A 109 16.07 1.43 -15.57
C PRO A 109 17.26 2.38 -15.44
N GLU A 110 18.19 2.35 -16.42
CA GLU A 110 19.31 3.28 -16.49
C GLU A 110 18.82 4.73 -16.59
N GLY A 111 19.49 5.65 -15.90
CA GLY A 111 19.20 7.10 -15.96
C GLY A 111 17.99 7.58 -15.16
N LYS A 112 17.22 6.69 -14.53
CA LYS A 112 16.04 7.04 -13.70
C LYS A 112 16.25 6.80 -12.21
N ILE A 113 17.43 7.15 -11.68
CA ILE A 113 17.79 6.89 -10.30
C ILE A 113 17.61 8.15 -9.46
N ALA A 114 16.57 8.16 -8.62
CA ALA A 114 16.57 9.01 -7.45
C ALA A 114 17.37 8.31 -6.35
N MET A 115 18.63 8.66 -6.16
CA MET A 115 19.52 8.00 -5.18
C MET A 115 18.93 7.95 -3.78
N GLY A 116 18.21 9.00 -3.35
CA GLY A 116 17.53 9.02 -2.07
C GLY A 116 16.46 7.91 -1.90
N LYS A 117 15.78 7.54 -2.98
CA LYS A 117 14.78 6.45 -2.96
C LYS A 117 15.40 5.06 -2.91
N LEU A 118 16.62 4.91 -3.43
CA LEU A 118 17.38 3.64 -3.39
C LEU A 118 18.26 3.51 -2.15
N ALA A 119 18.60 4.61 -1.50
CA ALA A 119 19.52 4.63 -0.36
C ALA A 119 19.12 3.61 0.72
N GLN A 120 17.83 3.51 1.02
CA GLN A 120 17.34 2.56 2.01
C GLN A 120 17.58 1.11 1.58
N ALA A 121 17.30 0.74 0.33
CA ALA A 121 17.54 -0.61 -0.18
C ALA A 121 19.04 -0.95 -0.21
N MET A 122 19.87 0.01 -0.60
CA MET A 122 21.33 -0.15 -0.60
C MET A 122 21.89 -0.33 0.81
N MET A 123 21.40 0.42 1.79
CA MET A 123 21.81 0.29 3.20
C MET A 123 21.43 -1.08 3.79
N TYR A 124 20.35 -1.69 3.31
CA TYR A 124 20.00 -3.07 3.67
C TYR A 124 20.78 -4.14 2.88
N GLY A 125 21.75 -3.75 2.04
CA GLY A 125 22.62 -4.65 1.31
C GLY A 125 22.03 -5.25 0.04
N ALA A 126 21.01 -4.61 -0.55
CA ALA A 126 20.48 -5.05 -1.85
C ALA A 126 21.51 -4.84 -2.96
N ILE A 127 21.59 -5.82 -3.85
CA ILE A 127 22.36 -5.72 -5.10
C ILE A 127 21.51 -5.02 -6.13
N THR A 128 21.86 -3.78 -6.46
CA THR A 128 21.14 -2.97 -7.44
C THR A 128 21.74 -3.16 -8.82
N LEU A 129 20.91 -3.57 -9.79
CA LEU A 129 21.30 -3.81 -11.17
C LEU A 129 20.59 -2.79 -12.07
N GLN A 130 21.36 -2.00 -12.80
CA GLN A 130 20.82 -1.12 -13.84
C GLN A 130 20.65 -1.88 -15.14
N ILE A 131 19.49 -1.69 -15.77
CA ILE A 131 19.18 -2.24 -17.07
C ILE A 131 19.07 -1.14 -18.11
N ARG A 132 19.58 -1.39 -19.31
CA ARG A 132 19.34 -0.54 -20.48
C ARG A 132 18.00 -0.93 -21.06
N GLY A 133 16.95 -0.16 -20.73
CA GLY A 133 15.58 -0.43 -21.11
C GLY A 133 14.58 0.24 -20.17
N ASN A 134 13.32 -0.05 -20.38
CA ASN A 134 12.22 0.47 -19.55
C ASN A 134 11.85 -0.50 -18.42
N PHE A 135 10.77 -0.18 -17.67
CA PHE A 135 10.28 -1.03 -16.58
C PHE A 135 9.80 -2.41 -17.06
N ASP A 136 9.18 -2.47 -18.23
CA ASP A 136 8.62 -3.71 -18.76
C ASP A 136 9.74 -4.66 -19.20
N ASP A 137 10.82 -4.12 -19.80
CA ASP A 137 12.05 -4.88 -20.11
C ASP A 137 12.68 -5.46 -18.83
N GLY A 138 12.67 -4.67 -17.75
CA GLY A 138 13.12 -5.12 -16.43
C GLY A 138 12.27 -6.26 -15.86
N MET A 139 10.96 -6.19 -16.00
CA MET A 139 10.07 -7.24 -15.55
C MET A 139 10.23 -8.53 -16.35
N GLU A 140 10.49 -8.43 -17.66
CA GLU A 140 10.76 -9.62 -18.47
C GLU A 140 12.07 -10.29 -18.06
N LEU A 141 13.14 -9.52 -17.86
CA LEU A 141 14.41 -10.03 -17.35
C LEU A 141 14.26 -10.71 -15.97
N VAL A 142 13.47 -10.11 -15.07
CA VAL A 142 13.17 -10.71 -13.74
C VAL A 142 12.50 -12.07 -13.90
N LYS A 143 11.54 -12.21 -14.81
CA LYS A 143 10.86 -13.50 -15.07
C LYS A 143 11.84 -14.54 -15.65
N GLN A 144 12.69 -14.14 -16.57
CA GLN A 144 13.71 -15.03 -17.15
C GLN A 144 14.69 -15.54 -16.08
N VAL A 145 15.20 -14.66 -15.21
CA VAL A 145 16.10 -15.06 -14.12
C VAL A 145 15.40 -16.00 -13.15
N ALA A 146 14.17 -15.70 -12.75
CA ALA A 146 13.41 -16.53 -11.80
C ALA A 146 13.04 -17.92 -12.37
N SER A 147 12.95 -18.07 -13.70
CA SER A 147 12.70 -19.37 -14.33
C SER A 147 13.94 -20.29 -14.36
N GLN A 148 15.15 -19.76 -14.16
CA GLN A 148 16.42 -20.46 -14.33
C GLN A 148 17.22 -20.62 -13.02
N ALA A 149 16.80 -19.96 -11.95
CA ALA A 149 17.51 -19.94 -10.67
C ALA A 149 16.53 -20.00 -9.48
N PRO A 150 16.97 -20.44 -8.29
CA PRO A 150 16.16 -20.45 -7.08
C PRO A 150 15.97 -19.02 -6.52
N VAL A 151 15.28 -18.20 -7.29
CA VAL A 151 15.02 -16.78 -7.04
C VAL A 151 13.51 -16.52 -7.14
N THR A 152 12.93 -15.94 -6.10
CA THR A 152 11.50 -15.59 -6.09
C THR A 152 11.27 -14.14 -6.49
N ILE A 153 10.32 -13.91 -7.41
CA ILE A 153 9.84 -12.58 -7.78
C ILE A 153 8.94 -12.04 -6.66
N VAL A 154 9.25 -10.82 -6.16
CA VAL A 154 8.47 -10.18 -5.10
C VAL A 154 7.81 -8.86 -5.52
N ASN A 155 7.54 -8.70 -6.81
CA ASN A 155 6.72 -7.62 -7.36
C ASN A 155 5.22 -7.79 -7.03
N SER A 156 4.38 -6.89 -7.53
CA SER A 156 2.92 -6.89 -7.28
C SER A 156 2.22 -8.17 -7.74
N VAL A 157 2.82 -8.90 -8.67
CA VAL A 157 2.32 -10.19 -9.19
C VAL A 157 2.44 -11.35 -8.18
N ASN A 158 3.22 -11.20 -7.12
CA ASN A 158 3.38 -12.25 -6.11
C ASN A 158 2.11 -12.35 -5.25
N PRO A 159 1.39 -13.49 -5.25
CA PRO A 159 0.11 -13.62 -4.58
C PRO A 159 0.21 -13.54 -3.06
N TYR A 160 1.33 -13.96 -2.48
CA TYR A 160 1.56 -13.90 -1.03
C TYR A 160 1.61 -12.46 -0.51
N ARG A 161 1.93 -11.48 -1.38
CA ARG A 161 1.87 -10.08 -0.99
C ARG A 161 0.47 -9.61 -0.65
N LEU A 162 -0.55 -10.08 -1.38
CA LEU A 162 -1.95 -9.77 -1.09
C LEU A 162 -2.36 -10.35 0.27
N GLN A 163 -1.87 -11.56 0.60
CA GLN A 163 -2.13 -12.19 1.89
C GLN A 163 -1.60 -11.39 3.08
N GLY A 164 -0.40 -10.85 2.97
CA GLY A 164 0.13 -9.96 4.02
C GLY A 164 -0.61 -8.64 4.11
N GLN A 165 -0.90 -8.01 2.95
CA GLN A 165 -1.55 -6.69 2.90
C GLN A 165 -3.00 -6.72 3.39
N LYS A 166 -3.75 -7.81 3.18
CA LYS A 166 -5.16 -7.93 3.63
C LYS A 166 -5.32 -7.74 5.13
N THR A 167 -4.27 -8.04 5.92
CA THR A 167 -4.29 -7.91 7.39
C THR A 167 -4.51 -6.47 7.87
N ALA A 168 -4.25 -5.47 7.03
CA ALA A 168 -4.57 -4.07 7.37
C ALA A 168 -6.09 -3.86 7.51
N ALA A 169 -6.91 -4.54 6.71
CA ALA A 169 -8.37 -4.51 6.86
C ALA A 169 -8.81 -5.20 8.16
N PHE A 170 -8.16 -6.30 8.56
CA PHE A 170 -8.42 -6.96 9.83
C PHE A 170 -8.20 -6.01 11.01
N GLU A 171 -7.05 -5.34 11.05
CA GLU A 171 -6.72 -4.36 12.09
C GLU A 171 -7.72 -3.21 12.16
N ILE A 172 -8.18 -2.69 11.00
CA ILE A 172 -9.19 -1.63 10.94
C ILE A 172 -10.49 -2.09 11.57
N VAL A 173 -10.94 -3.29 11.22
CA VAL A 173 -12.19 -3.86 11.73
C VAL A 173 -12.11 -4.15 13.24
N GLU A 174 -10.98 -4.70 13.70
CA GLU A 174 -10.74 -4.96 15.12
C GLU A 174 -10.75 -3.68 15.96
N GLU A 175 -10.15 -2.60 15.45
CA GLU A 175 -10.03 -1.34 16.17
C GLU A 175 -11.33 -0.53 16.18
N LEU A 176 -12.10 -0.54 15.08
CA LEU A 176 -13.40 0.12 14.99
C LEU A 176 -14.54 -0.72 15.59
N GLY A 177 -14.34 -2.02 15.79
CA GLY A 177 -15.41 -2.98 16.16
C GLY A 177 -16.39 -3.29 15.02
N ARG A 178 -16.18 -2.71 13.83
CA ARG A 178 -16.97 -2.89 12.60
C ARG A 178 -16.18 -2.49 11.37
N ALA A 179 -16.65 -2.84 10.19
CA ALA A 179 -16.12 -2.24 8.96
C ALA A 179 -16.51 -0.74 8.89
N PRO A 180 -15.66 0.15 8.33
CA PRO A 180 -16.05 1.52 8.02
C PRO A 180 -17.13 1.55 6.93
N ASP A 181 -17.82 2.67 6.76
CA ASP A 181 -18.78 2.83 5.67
C ASP A 181 -18.04 3.02 4.33
N TYR A 182 -16.91 3.70 4.36
CA TYR A 182 -16.06 3.97 3.19
C TYR A 182 -14.59 3.73 3.51
N HIS A 183 -13.89 3.08 2.59
CA HIS A 183 -12.43 2.96 2.68
C HIS A 183 -11.78 3.55 1.43
N CYS A 184 -10.99 4.60 1.63
CA CYS A 184 -10.33 5.39 0.60
C CYS A 184 -8.84 5.02 0.51
N LEU A 185 -8.36 4.70 -0.68
CA LEU A 185 -6.97 4.32 -0.91
C LEU A 185 -6.37 5.06 -2.12
N PRO A 186 -5.06 5.38 -2.08
CA PRO A 186 -4.36 5.77 -3.29
C PRO A 186 -4.13 4.54 -4.17
N VAL A 187 -4.29 4.68 -5.48
CA VAL A 187 -4.25 3.56 -6.42
C VAL A 187 -3.19 3.77 -7.51
N GLY A 188 -2.18 2.91 -7.50
CA GLY A 188 -1.22 2.71 -8.59
C GLY A 188 -1.41 1.33 -9.21
N ASN A 189 -0.64 0.30 -8.77
CA ASN A 189 -0.78 -1.09 -9.24
C ASN A 189 -2.07 -1.80 -8.80
N ALA A 190 -2.91 -1.15 -8.01
CA ALA A 190 -4.19 -1.62 -7.50
C ALA A 190 -4.15 -2.85 -6.57
N GLY A 191 -2.98 -3.42 -6.28
CA GLY A 191 -2.87 -4.57 -5.37
C GLY A 191 -3.30 -4.26 -3.94
N ASN A 192 -3.11 -3.03 -3.46
CA ASN A 192 -3.45 -2.66 -2.08
C ASN A 192 -4.98 -2.59 -1.87
N ILE A 193 -5.72 -1.96 -2.78
CA ILE A 193 -7.20 -1.93 -2.70
C ILE A 193 -7.78 -3.33 -2.83
N THR A 194 -7.22 -4.17 -3.71
CA THR A 194 -7.58 -5.58 -3.85
C THR A 194 -7.36 -6.34 -2.54
N ALA A 195 -6.19 -6.18 -1.92
CA ALA A 195 -5.88 -6.86 -0.66
C ALA A 195 -6.80 -6.45 0.48
N HIS A 196 -7.11 -5.16 0.63
CA HIS A 196 -8.06 -4.70 1.65
C HIS A 196 -9.45 -5.29 1.43
N TRP A 197 -9.92 -5.34 0.18
CA TRP A 197 -11.20 -5.97 -0.13
C TRP A 197 -11.24 -7.46 0.24
N ILE A 198 -10.18 -8.21 -0.10
CA ILE A 198 -10.03 -9.61 0.36
C ILE A 198 -10.17 -9.70 1.88
N GLY A 199 -9.47 -8.82 2.61
CA GLY A 199 -9.52 -8.79 4.07
C GLY A 199 -10.93 -8.52 4.61
N TYR A 200 -11.63 -7.53 4.07
CA TYR A 200 -13.01 -7.25 4.47
C TYR A 200 -13.96 -8.41 4.12
N CYS A 201 -13.79 -9.04 2.97
CA CYS A 201 -14.59 -10.21 2.59
C CYS A 201 -14.36 -11.37 3.56
N GLU A 202 -13.13 -11.68 3.91
CA GLU A 202 -12.80 -12.75 4.85
C GLU A 202 -13.36 -12.47 6.25
N TYR A 203 -13.19 -11.25 6.77
CA TYR A 203 -13.64 -10.87 8.11
C TYR A 203 -15.17 -10.75 8.22
N SER A 204 -15.87 -10.47 7.13
CA SER A 204 -17.33 -10.35 7.13
C SER A 204 -18.05 -11.68 6.87
N THR A 205 -17.33 -12.76 6.54
CA THR A 205 -17.94 -14.05 6.20
C THR A 205 -17.97 -14.96 7.42
N PRO A 206 -19.14 -15.49 7.80
CA PRO A 206 -19.29 -16.37 8.96
C PRO A 206 -18.45 -17.65 8.84
N ALA A 207 -18.07 -18.23 9.98
CA ALA A 207 -17.37 -19.51 10.02
C ALA A 207 -18.16 -20.59 9.29
N GLY A 208 -17.48 -21.43 8.54
CA GLY A 208 -18.08 -22.50 7.73
C GLY A 208 -18.61 -22.07 6.36
N HIS A 209 -18.58 -20.77 6.03
CA HIS A 209 -18.94 -20.26 4.70
C HIS A 209 -17.69 -19.76 3.97
N LYS A 210 -17.60 -20.01 2.67
CA LYS A 210 -16.56 -19.39 1.84
C LYS A 210 -16.95 -17.95 1.53
N PRO A 211 -15.98 -17.01 1.48
CA PRO A 211 -16.27 -15.58 1.30
C PRO A 211 -17.01 -15.23 0.02
N THR A 212 -16.83 -15.96 -1.03
CA THR A 212 -17.58 -16.01 -2.30
C THR A 212 -16.98 -17.13 -3.15
N ASP A 213 -17.71 -17.64 -4.13
CA ASP A 213 -17.15 -18.53 -5.17
C ASP A 213 -16.09 -17.79 -6.01
N SER A 214 -16.00 -16.50 -5.87
CA SER A 214 -15.12 -15.60 -6.61
C SER A 214 -13.89 -15.14 -5.83
N CYS A 215 -13.37 -15.87 -4.86
CA CYS A 215 -12.05 -15.57 -4.31
C CYS A 215 -10.93 -15.88 -5.33
N SER A 216 -11.16 -15.45 -6.57
CA SER A 216 -10.20 -15.47 -7.68
C SER A 216 -9.01 -14.52 -7.44
N PHE A 217 -9.13 -13.58 -6.50
CA PHE A 217 -8.11 -12.60 -6.17
C PHE A 217 -6.84 -13.20 -5.56
N CYS A 218 -6.96 -14.32 -4.89
CA CYS A 218 -5.82 -14.95 -4.21
C CYS A 218 -5.34 -16.23 -4.88
N ASN A 219 -5.88 -16.58 -6.07
CA ASN A 219 -5.54 -17.82 -6.81
C ASN A 219 -5.57 -19.07 -5.92
N GLY A 220 -6.53 -19.17 -5.00
CA GLY A 220 -6.65 -20.30 -4.08
C GLY A 220 -5.70 -20.30 -2.88
N HIS A 221 -4.90 -19.24 -2.69
CA HIS A 221 -3.98 -19.12 -1.55
C HIS A 221 -4.63 -18.61 -0.26
N CYS A 222 -5.92 -18.27 -0.27
CA CYS A 222 -6.64 -17.90 0.95
C CYS A 222 -6.83 -19.12 1.86
N ARG A 223 -6.41 -18.98 3.11
CA ARG A 223 -6.79 -19.89 4.19
C ARG A 223 -7.93 -19.25 4.97
N PHE A 224 -9.16 -19.57 4.59
CA PHE A 224 -10.34 -18.98 5.19
C PHE A 224 -10.85 -19.83 6.36
N THR A 225 -10.94 -19.24 7.53
CA THR A 225 -11.42 -19.92 8.76
C THR A 225 -12.72 -19.34 9.32
N GLY A 226 -13.28 -18.30 8.68
CA GLY A 226 -14.42 -17.53 9.19
C GLY A 226 -13.99 -16.27 9.90
N GLY A 227 -14.76 -15.20 9.74
CA GLY A 227 -14.51 -13.90 10.34
C GLY A 227 -15.37 -13.64 11.57
N PRO A 228 -14.93 -12.73 12.46
CA PRO A 228 -15.66 -12.36 13.67
C PRO A 228 -16.88 -11.48 13.41
N MET A 229 -17.08 -10.99 12.19
CA MET A 229 -18.06 -9.94 11.89
C MET A 229 -19.22 -10.40 11.02
N ASN A 230 -20.42 -9.95 11.35
CA ASN A 230 -21.64 -10.19 10.59
C ASN A 230 -21.78 -9.13 9.48
N GLY A 231 -21.35 -9.46 8.27
CA GLY A 231 -21.96 -9.02 7.02
C GLY A 231 -21.68 -7.60 6.49
N SER A 232 -21.17 -6.63 7.26
CA SER A 232 -20.91 -5.29 6.70
C SER A 232 -19.53 -5.18 6.04
N ARG A 233 -19.48 -4.54 4.87
CA ARG A 233 -18.26 -4.26 4.12
C ARG A 233 -18.28 -2.81 3.66
N PRO A 234 -17.10 -2.13 3.57
CA PRO A 234 -17.07 -0.76 3.11
C PRO A 234 -17.31 -0.62 1.62
N LYS A 235 -17.75 0.54 1.17
CA LYS A 235 -17.52 0.95 -0.21
C LYS A 235 -16.05 1.28 -0.38
N MET A 236 -15.38 0.64 -1.34
CA MET A 236 -13.97 0.82 -1.62
C MET A 236 -13.77 1.94 -2.65
N ILE A 237 -13.02 2.96 -2.30
CA ILE A 237 -12.79 4.11 -3.18
C ILE A 237 -11.30 4.19 -3.51
N GLY A 238 -10.99 4.20 -4.80
CA GLY A 238 -9.63 4.33 -5.29
C GLY A 238 -9.35 5.71 -5.88
N TYR A 239 -8.34 6.41 -5.38
CA TYR A 239 -7.93 7.70 -5.93
C TYR A 239 -6.59 7.59 -6.64
N GLN A 240 -6.54 8.14 -7.86
CA GLN A 240 -5.35 8.19 -8.71
C GLN A 240 -4.85 9.63 -8.84
N ALA A 241 -3.62 9.81 -9.31
CA ALA A 241 -3.14 11.11 -9.75
C ALA A 241 -3.59 11.35 -11.20
N ALA A 242 -4.07 12.53 -11.54
CA ALA A 242 -4.67 12.85 -12.85
C ALA A 242 -3.73 12.55 -14.04
N GLY A 243 -2.42 12.76 -13.87
CA GLY A 243 -1.43 12.40 -14.88
C GLY A 243 -1.08 10.90 -14.94
N SER A 244 -1.71 10.07 -14.08
CA SER A 244 -1.48 8.62 -13.99
C SER A 244 -2.78 7.92 -13.54
N ALA A 245 -3.87 8.13 -14.28
CA ALA A 245 -5.21 7.69 -13.90
C ALA A 245 -5.84 6.72 -14.93
N PRO A 246 -5.25 5.52 -15.13
CA PRO A 246 -5.73 4.56 -16.12
C PRO A 246 -7.17 4.09 -15.86
N PHE A 247 -7.62 3.93 -14.61
CA PHE A 247 -9.01 3.55 -14.32
C PHE A 247 -10.03 4.61 -14.74
N MET A 248 -9.63 5.90 -14.72
CA MET A 248 -10.47 6.99 -15.20
C MET A 248 -10.50 7.08 -16.73
N ARG A 249 -9.45 6.58 -17.39
CA ARG A 249 -9.35 6.58 -18.87
C ARG A 249 -9.97 5.30 -19.49
N GLY A 250 -10.12 4.23 -18.68
CA GLY A 250 -10.53 2.91 -19.17
C GLY A 250 -9.44 2.17 -19.96
N GLU A 251 -8.23 2.74 -20.04
CA GLU A 251 -7.09 2.20 -20.77
C GLU A 251 -5.76 2.57 -20.10
N ALA A 252 -4.69 1.88 -20.48
CA ALA A 252 -3.36 2.15 -19.96
C ALA A 252 -2.82 3.52 -20.39
N VAL A 253 -2.22 4.27 -19.46
CA VAL A 253 -1.54 5.54 -19.70
C VAL A 253 -0.09 5.25 -20.07
N LYS A 254 0.32 5.55 -21.31
CA LYS A 254 1.66 5.21 -21.84
C LYS A 254 2.80 5.97 -21.14
N ASN A 255 2.58 7.24 -20.82
CA ASN A 255 3.59 8.11 -20.19
C ASN A 255 2.98 8.72 -18.92
N PRO A 256 2.89 7.96 -17.83
CA PRO A 256 2.32 8.48 -16.59
C PRO A 256 3.27 9.50 -15.95
N GLU A 257 2.74 10.68 -15.60
CA GLU A 257 3.49 11.74 -14.93
C GLU A 257 2.73 12.27 -13.72
N THR A 258 3.38 12.30 -12.56
CA THR A 258 2.85 12.86 -11.32
C THR A 258 3.96 12.99 -10.27
N VAL A 259 3.83 13.96 -9.37
CA VAL A 259 4.66 14.08 -8.16
C VAL A 259 4.42 12.92 -7.18
N ALA A 260 3.26 12.31 -7.22
CA ALA A 260 2.90 11.15 -6.39
C ALA A 260 3.54 9.86 -6.95
N THR A 261 4.87 9.79 -6.90
CA THR A 261 5.66 8.76 -7.59
C THR A 261 5.30 7.32 -7.22
N ALA A 262 4.78 7.06 -6.02
CA ALA A 262 4.37 5.72 -5.58
C ALA A 262 3.11 5.20 -6.29
N ILE A 263 2.31 6.08 -6.89
CA ILE A 263 1.14 5.76 -7.73
C ILE A 263 1.31 6.17 -9.20
N ARG A 264 2.53 6.51 -9.64
CA ARG A 264 2.87 6.80 -11.03
C ARG A 264 2.94 5.50 -11.84
N ILE A 265 1.79 4.87 -12.04
CA ILE A 265 1.63 3.59 -12.72
C ILE A 265 0.59 3.74 -13.83
N GLY A 266 1.05 3.61 -15.08
CA GLY A 266 0.17 3.74 -16.23
C GLY A 266 -0.56 2.46 -16.60
N ASN A 267 -0.02 1.28 -16.24
CA ASN A 267 -0.61 -0.03 -16.53
C ASN A 267 -0.65 -0.88 -15.25
N PRO A 268 -1.73 -0.80 -14.45
CA PRO A 268 -1.87 -1.51 -13.19
C PRO A 268 -1.83 -3.04 -13.35
N GLN A 269 -1.02 -3.73 -12.55
CA GLN A 269 -0.92 -5.19 -12.57
C GLN A 269 -2.20 -5.88 -12.06
N SER A 270 -2.93 -5.28 -11.12
CA SER A 270 -4.17 -5.82 -10.57
C SER A 270 -5.42 -5.14 -11.17
N TRP A 271 -5.39 -4.86 -12.47
CA TRP A 271 -6.46 -4.15 -13.18
C TRP A 271 -7.83 -4.81 -13.02
N THR A 272 -7.93 -6.07 -13.44
CA THR A 272 -9.19 -6.83 -13.41
C THR A 272 -9.73 -7.00 -11.99
N GLN A 273 -8.83 -7.27 -11.04
CA GLN A 273 -9.20 -7.41 -9.64
C GLN A 273 -9.77 -6.10 -9.09
N ALA A 274 -9.17 -4.97 -9.41
CA ALA A 274 -9.63 -3.67 -8.92
C ALA A 274 -11.00 -3.27 -9.50
N LEU A 275 -11.26 -3.55 -10.76
CA LEU A 275 -12.60 -3.35 -11.35
C LEU A 275 -13.65 -4.21 -10.65
N LYS A 276 -13.30 -5.44 -10.31
CA LYS A 276 -14.19 -6.33 -9.56
C LYS A 276 -14.42 -5.83 -8.13
N VAL A 277 -13.40 -5.29 -7.46
CA VAL A 277 -13.56 -4.62 -6.15
C VAL A 277 -14.54 -3.46 -6.25
N GLN A 278 -14.43 -2.64 -7.29
CA GLN A 278 -15.37 -1.53 -7.54
C GLN A 278 -16.81 -2.04 -7.67
N GLU A 279 -17.02 -3.06 -8.50
CA GLU A 279 -18.33 -3.68 -8.72
C GLU A 279 -18.92 -4.26 -7.43
N GLU A 280 -18.17 -5.13 -6.74
CA GLU A 280 -18.65 -5.86 -5.56
C GLU A 280 -18.88 -4.94 -4.33
N SER A 281 -18.06 -3.89 -4.18
CA SER A 281 -18.18 -2.96 -3.06
C SER A 281 -19.17 -1.82 -3.31
N GLY A 282 -19.61 -1.61 -4.54
CA GLY A 282 -20.37 -0.44 -4.95
C GLY A 282 -19.58 0.87 -4.80
N GLY A 283 -18.24 0.77 -4.85
CA GLY A 283 -17.33 1.90 -4.77
C GLY A 283 -17.04 2.54 -6.13
N TRP A 284 -16.01 3.38 -6.18
CA TRP A 284 -15.61 4.07 -7.42
C TRP A 284 -14.11 4.38 -7.45
N PHE A 285 -13.63 4.69 -8.65
CA PHE A 285 -12.34 5.33 -8.87
C PHE A 285 -12.56 6.81 -9.17
N ASP A 286 -11.58 7.64 -8.78
CA ASP A 286 -11.53 9.05 -9.13
C ASP A 286 -10.08 9.52 -9.18
N GLU A 287 -9.82 10.76 -9.60
CA GLU A 287 -8.48 11.31 -9.75
C GLU A 287 -8.32 12.68 -9.09
N LEU A 288 -7.10 13.01 -8.68
CA LEU A 288 -6.72 14.32 -8.17
C LEU A 288 -5.54 14.87 -8.98
N SER A 289 -5.51 16.18 -9.15
CA SER A 289 -4.32 16.86 -9.66
C SER A 289 -3.16 16.78 -8.66
N ASP A 290 -1.94 16.94 -9.16
CA ASP A 290 -0.74 17.01 -8.30
C ASP A 290 -0.84 18.12 -7.25
N GLN A 291 -1.46 19.25 -7.60
CA GLN A 291 -1.64 20.36 -6.66
C GLN A 291 -2.58 19.98 -5.52
N GLU A 292 -3.73 19.34 -5.80
CA GLU A 292 -4.66 18.86 -4.77
C GLU A 292 -3.98 17.85 -3.83
N ILE A 293 -3.13 16.97 -4.38
CA ILE A 293 -2.37 15.99 -3.60
C ILE A 293 -1.36 16.68 -2.67
N LEU A 294 -0.59 17.63 -3.18
CA LEU A 294 0.41 18.36 -2.40
C LEU A 294 -0.23 19.26 -1.34
N ASP A 295 -1.30 19.96 -1.67
CA ASP A 295 -2.06 20.78 -0.72
C ASP A 295 -2.61 19.93 0.43
N MET A 296 -3.11 18.74 0.12
CA MET A 296 -3.62 17.83 1.15
C MET A 296 -2.50 17.24 2.00
N GLN A 297 -1.36 16.86 1.41
CA GLN A 297 -0.18 16.41 2.15
C GLN A 297 0.23 17.46 3.20
N ARG A 298 0.29 18.72 2.77
CA ARG A 298 0.64 19.85 3.64
C ARG A 298 -0.42 20.08 4.72
N GLN A 299 -1.70 20.08 4.38
CA GLN A 299 -2.78 20.27 5.34
C GLN A 299 -2.80 19.17 6.40
N LEU A 300 -2.59 17.92 6.02
CA LEU A 300 -2.53 16.79 6.95
C LEU A 300 -1.37 16.96 7.95
N ALA A 301 -0.20 17.39 7.47
CA ALA A 301 0.95 17.68 8.33
C ALA A 301 0.68 18.86 9.26
N MET A 302 0.16 19.97 8.74
CA MET A 302 -0.04 21.20 9.51
C MET A 302 -1.17 21.11 10.54
N TYR A 303 -2.27 20.43 10.20
CA TYR A 303 -3.45 20.42 11.05
C TYR A 303 -3.58 19.17 11.92
N GLU A 304 -3.03 18.05 11.48
CA GLU A 304 -3.15 16.78 12.21
C GLU A 304 -1.79 16.25 12.73
N GLY A 305 -0.68 16.87 12.34
CA GLY A 305 0.67 16.44 12.73
C GLY A 305 1.09 15.12 12.05
N ILE A 306 0.46 14.75 10.93
CA ILE A 306 0.70 13.50 10.24
C ILE A 306 1.42 13.75 8.92
N PHE A 307 2.66 13.29 8.81
CA PHE A 307 3.49 13.49 7.62
C PHE A 307 3.58 12.20 6.79
N CYS A 308 2.89 12.19 5.65
CA CYS A 308 2.84 11.06 4.74
C CYS A 308 3.48 11.38 3.37
N GLU A 309 3.80 10.34 2.57
CA GLU A 309 4.25 10.53 1.18
C GLU A 309 3.13 11.16 0.32
N PRO A 310 3.45 11.88 -0.78
CA PRO A 310 2.44 12.53 -1.62
C PRO A 310 1.33 11.59 -2.08
N ALA A 311 1.67 10.39 -2.54
CA ALA A 311 0.69 9.39 -2.96
C ALA A 311 -0.36 9.08 -1.89
N SER A 312 0.02 9.05 -0.62
CA SER A 312 -0.89 8.79 0.51
C SER A 312 -1.96 9.87 0.63
N ALA A 313 -1.60 11.12 0.40
CA ALA A 313 -2.49 12.27 0.52
C ALA A 313 -3.67 12.22 -0.48
N ALA A 314 -3.53 11.49 -1.59
CA ALA A 314 -4.61 11.31 -2.55
C ALA A 314 -5.86 10.68 -1.91
N SER A 315 -5.69 9.74 -0.96
CA SER A 315 -6.82 9.10 -0.27
C SER A 315 -7.64 10.11 0.55
N ILE A 316 -6.98 11.01 1.28
CA ILE A 316 -7.64 12.04 2.09
C ILE A 316 -8.21 13.15 1.20
N GLY A 317 -7.44 13.63 0.21
CA GLY A 317 -7.88 14.70 -0.69
C GLY A 317 -9.15 14.33 -1.44
N GLY A 318 -9.19 13.12 -1.98
CA GLY A 318 -10.36 12.58 -2.65
C GLY A 318 -11.54 12.40 -1.71
N ALA A 319 -11.33 11.82 -0.53
CA ALA A 319 -12.37 11.66 0.48
C ALA A 319 -13.00 13.01 0.87
N ILE A 320 -12.19 14.03 1.13
CA ILE A 320 -12.68 15.39 1.48
C ILE A 320 -13.49 15.99 0.33
N ARG A 321 -13.05 15.82 -0.91
CA ARG A 321 -13.80 16.30 -2.09
C ARG A 321 -15.16 15.61 -2.19
N ASP A 322 -15.20 14.29 -2.00
CA ASP A 322 -16.43 13.50 -2.06
C ASP A 322 -17.39 13.79 -0.89
N ILE A 323 -16.85 14.10 0.32
CA ILE A 323 -17.66 14.57 1.45
C ILE A 323 -18.26 15.95 1.15
N LYS A 324 -17.47 16.88 0.65
CA LYS A 324 -17.93 18.25 0.33
C LYS A 324 -19.01 18.25 -0.77
N SER A 325 -18.88 17.37 -1.75
CA SER A 325 -19.89 17.21 -2.81
C SER A 325 -21.15 16.45 -2.38
N GLY A 326 -21.15 15.82 -1.19
CA GLY A 326 -22.24 14.98 -0.72
C GLY A 326 -22.25 13.57 -1.31
N ARG A 327 -21.25 13.17 -2.09
CA ARG A 327 -21.09 11.79 -2.59
C ARG A 327 -20.82 10.81 -1.46
N ILE A 328 -20.08 11.24 -0.44
CA ILE A 328 -19.97 10.59 0.86
C ILE A 328 -20.88 11.39 1.82
N PRO A 329 -21.96 10.81 2.35
CA PRO A 329 -22.91 11.51 3.20
C PRO A 329 -22.35 11.79 4.60
N GLU A 330 -22.92 12.80 5.26
CA GLU A 330 -22.67 13.07 6.67
C GLU A 330 -23.12 11.89 7.55
N GLY A 331 -22.52 11.75 8.72
CA GLY A 331 -22.70 10.60 9.61
C GLY A 331 -21.85 9.37 9.22
N SER A 332 -21.09 9.43 8.12
CA SER A 332 -20.26 8.31 7.67
C SER A 332 -18.97 8.17 8.47
N THR A 333 -18.56 6.91 8.68
CA THR A 333 -17.21 6.55 9.14
C THR A 333 -16.34 6.23 7.93
N ILE A 334 -15.27 7.00 7.73
CA ILE A 334 -14.37 6.91 6.58
C ILE A 334 -12.98 6.52 7.10
N VAL A 335 -12.37 5.52 6.47
CA VAL A 335 -10.95 5.20 6.68
C VAL A 335 -10.17 5.56 5.42
N CYS A 336 -9.06 6.28 5.57
CA CYS A 336 -8.13 6.57 4.51
C CYS A 336 -6.79 5.90 4.79
N THR A 337 -6.27 5.10 3.87
CA THR A 337 -4.94 4.48 4.03
C THR A 337 -3.84 5.45 3.63
N LEU A 338 -2.95 5.76 4.57
CA LEU A 338 -1.69 6.47 4.31
C LEU A 338 -0.58 5.46 4.06
N THR A 339 -0.26 5.25 2.81
CA THR A 339 0.57 4.15 2.31
C THR A 339 2.03 4.20 2.70
N GLY A 340 2.58 5.40 2.92
CA GLY A 340 3.98 5.59 3.26
C GLY A 340 4.26 6.84 4.09
N ASN A 341 5.40 6.83 4.77
CA ASN A 341 5.91 7.95 5.54
C ASN A 341 6.37 9.10 4.60
N GLY A 342 6.23 10.34 5.03
CA GLY A 342 6.66 11.52 4.26
C GLY A 342 8.16 11.53 3.93
N LEU A 343 8.97 10.96 4.79
CA LEU A 343 10.41 10.82 4.57
C LEU A 343 10.78 9.85 3.42
N LYS A 344 9.81 9.15 2.83
CA LYS A 344 10.03 8.35 1.62
C LYS A 344 10.18 9.22 0.35
N ASP A 345 9.74 10.48 0.42
CA ASP A 345 9.89 11.47 -0.66
C ASP A 345 10.27 12.85 -0.09
N PRO A 346 11.47 12.99 0.51
CA PRO A 346 11.88 14.22 1.16
C PRO A 346 12.04 15.39 0.17
N ASP A 347 12.43 15.13 -1.07
CA ASP A 347 12.65 16.15 -2.10
C ASP A 347 11.34 16.91 -2.41
N THR A 348 10.24 16.20 -2.53
CA THR A 348 8.91 16.81 -2.73
C THR A 348 8.49 17.65 -1.52
N ALA A 349 8.77 17.20 -0.30
CA ALA A 349 8.48 17.96 0.90
C ALA A 349 9.33 19.24 0.98
N ILE A 350 10.65 19.15 0.71
CA ILE A 350 11.57 20.31 0.68
C ILE A 350 11.10 21.32 -0.37
N ALA A 351 10.71 20.87 -1.57
CA ALA A 351 10.23 21.76 -2.63
C ALA A 351 8.98 22.55 -2.20
N GLN A 352 8.07 21.94 -1.44
CA GLN A 352 6.91 22.63 -0.88
C GLN A 352 7.31 23.64 0.23
N CYS A 353 8.32 23.33 1.04
CA CYS A 353 8.78 24.20 2.12
C CYS A 353 9.52 25.43 1.61
N ASN A 354 10.32 25.30 0.55
CA ASN A 354 11.11 26.41 -0.01
C ASN A 354 10.25 27.61 -0.45
N ASN A 355 8.98 27.38 -0.78
CA ASN A 355 8.03 28.42 -1.14
C ASN A 355 7.34 29.09 0.07
N THR A 356 7.53 28.60 1.30
CA THR A 356 6.75 29.00 2.49
C THR A 356 7.57 29.08 3.78
N ALA A 357 8.77 28.49 3.85
CA ALA A 357 9.59 28.52 5.05
C ALA A 357 10.40 29.82 5.10
N VAL A 358 10.14 30.63 6.11
CA VAL A 358 11.02 31.74 6.49
C VAL A 358 12.02 31.20 7.50
N LEU A 359 13.23 30.88 7.02
CA LEU A 359 14.36 30.66 7.92
C LEU A 359 14.72 32.02 8.53
N LYS A 360 14.50 32.17 9.83
CA LYS A 360 14.92 33.32 10.59
C LYS A 360 16.18 32.98 11.34
N THR A 361 17.25 33.71 11.07
CA THR A 361 18.45 33.67 11.92
C THR A 361 18.19 34.58 13.12
N ILE A 362 18.39 34.07 14.32
CA ILE A 362 18.32 34.80 15.57
C ILE A 362 19.73 34.74 16.15
N ASP A 363 20.32 35.91 16.42
CA ASP A 363 21.58 36.00 17.14
C ASP A 363 21.36 35.58 18.60
N ALA A 364 22.24 34.72 19.12
CA ALA A 364 22.16 34.18 20.48
C ALA A 364 22.66 35.17 21.51
#